data_4f61cf3c0a7932653b61b7f77b34809c
#
_entry.id   4f61cf3c0a7932653b61b7f77b34809c
#
_cell.length_a   1.000
_cell.length_b   1.000
_cell.length_c   1.000
_cell.angle_alpha   90.00
_cell.angle_beta   90.00
_cell.angle_gamma   90.00
#
_symmetry.space_group_name_H-M   'P 1'
#
loop_
_entity.id
_entity.type
_entity.pdbx_description
1 polymer ?
#
loop_
_entity_poly.entity_id
_entity_poly.type
_entity_poly.pdbx_seq_one_letter_code
_entity_poly.pdbx_strand_id
1 'polypeptide(L)'
;MGFTYVNVIVHGRRTSKSLKMLVDAAPTYIVLSPSTICELGLIETPYDVELTLADGRRAGVKLYLAEVEVKGRRGPAFIAELDTPTPLLGVYALETLGFKVDPRTGDLEEISPEGGYLLSLLG
;
A
#
# COMPACT_ATOMS: atom_id res chain seq x y z
N MET A 1 -13.78 -7.72 -16.68
CA MET A 1 -12.88 -7.86 -15.55
C MET A 1 -13.18 -6.80 -14.50
N GLY A 2 -13.36 -7.23 -13.28
CA GLY A 2 -13.63 -6.31 -12.20
C GLY A 2 -12.36 -5.75 -11.58
N PHE A 3 -12.54 -4.82 -10.69
CA PHE A 3 -11.46 -4.30 -9.86
C PHE A 3 -11.26 -5.20 -8.66
N THR A 4 -10.03 -5.28 -8.19
CA THR A 4 -9.70 -6.01 -6.97
C THR A 4 -9.53 -5.04 -5.83
N TYR A 5 -10.24 -5.28 -4.73
CA TYR A 5 -10.13 -4.48 -3.52
C TYR A 5 -9.58 -5.34 -2.40
N VAL A 6 -8.76 -4.73 -1.57
CA VAL A 6 -8.15 -5.41 -0.44
C VAL A 6 -8.31 -4.53 0.80
N ASN A 7 -8.70 -5.14 1.91
CA ASN A 7 -8.74 -4.44 3.18
C ASN A 7 -7.34 -4.39 3.78
N VAL A 8 -6.87 -3.18 4.04
CA VAL A 8 -5.55 -2.93 4.59
C VAL A 8 -5.72 -2.13 5.87
N ILE A 9 -5.14 -2.61 6.95
CA ILE A 9 -5.09 -1.83 8.19
C ILE A 9 -3.84 -0.97 8.13
N VAL A 10 -4.02 0.33 8.24
CA VAL A 10 -2.90 1.27 8.26
C VAL A 10 -2.75 1.79 9.68
N HIS A 11 -1.58 1.57 10.26
CA HIS A 11 -1.29 1.99 11.62
C HIS A 11 -0.52 3.29 11.60
N GLY A 12 -1.12 4.35 12.09
CA GLY A 12 -0.48 5.63 12.26
C GLY A 12 -0.17 5.92 13.71
N ARG A 13 0.45 7.06 13.97
CA ARG A 13 0.81 7.47 15.33
C ARG A 13 -0.40 7.90 16.15
N ARG A 14 -1.45 8.38 15.48
CA ARG A 14 -2.66 8.87 16.14
C ARG A 14 -3.71 7.79 16.27
N THR A 15 -3.88 7.00 15.23
CA THR A 15 -4.89 5.95 15.20
C THR A 15 -4.57 4.95 14.09
N SER A 16 -5.31 3.86 14.09
CA SER A 16 -5.25 2.85 13.04
C SER A 16 -6.61 2.77 12.36
N LYS A 17 -6.62 2.44 11.09
CA LYS A 17 -7.86 2.38 10.34
C LYS A 17 -7.80 1.29 9.30
N SER A 18 -8.89 0.54 9.15
CA SER A 18 -9.02 -0.42 8.07
C SER A 18 -9.57 0.29 6.84
N LEU A 19 -8.84 0.23 5.75
CA LEU A 19 -9.20 0.92 4.51
C LEU A 19 -9.37 -0.11 3.41
N LYS A 20 -10.44 0.03 2.66
CA LYS A 20 -10.66 -0.78 1.46
C LYS A 20 -9.92 -0.12 0.30
N MET A 21 -8.86 -0.75 -0.15
CA MET A 21 -7.99 -0.19 -1.18
C MET A 21 -8.16 -0.89 -2.49
N LEU A 22 -8.13 -0.11 -3.56
CA LEU A 22 -8.15 -0.64 -4.93
C LEU A 22 -6.72 -1.04 -5.31
N VAL A 23 -6.55 -2.29 -5.72
CA VAL A 23 -5.26 -2.76 -6.22
C VAL A 23 -5.01 -2.15 -7.59
N ASP A 24 -3.89 -1.46 -7.73
CA ASP A 24 -3.53 -0.75 -8.94
C ASP A 24 -2.06 -1.01 -9.27
N ALA A 25 -1.81 -1.43 -10.48
CA ALA A 25 -0.45 -1.72 -10.93
C ALA A 25 0.34 -0.45 -11.29
N ALA A 26 -0.34 0.68 -11.51
CA ALA A 26 0.33 1.91 -11.92
C ALA A 26 1.22 2.50 -10.81
N PRO A 27 0.73 2.73 -9.57
CA PRO A 27 1.61 3.26 -8.54
C PRO A 27 2.47 2.16 -7.92
N THR A 28 3.67 2.52 -7.53
CA THR A 28 4.55 1.64 -6.78
C THR A 28 4.14 1.59 -5.31
N TYR A 29 3.64 2.69 -4.79
CA TYR A 29 3.35 2.88 -3.37
C TYR A 29 1.86 2.75 -3.10
N ILE A 30 1.52 2.62 -1.81
CA ILE A 30 0.15 2.86 -1.37
C ILE A 30 -0.10 4.36 -1.53
N VAL A 31 -1.29 4.73 -2.02
CA VAL A 31 -1.66 6.14 -2.22
C VAL A 31 -2.84 6.47 -1.33
N LEU A 32 -2.68 7.46 -0.47
CA LEU A 32 -3.73 7.93 0.43
C LEU A 32 -3.90 9.43 0.26
N SER A 33 -5.13 9.90 0.51
CA SER A 33 -5.42 11.33 0.47
C SER A 33 -4.75 12.06 1.65
N PRO A 34 -4.49 13.37 1.50
CA PRO A 34 -3.92 14.16 2.60
C PRO A 34 -4.72 14.09 3.88
N SER A 35 -6.05 14.09 3.78
CA SER A 35 -6.90 14.04 4.96
C SER A 35 -6.74 12.74 5.73
N THR A 36 -6.65 11.61 5.05
CA THR A 36 -6.45 10.31 5.68
C THR A 36 -5.07 10.23 6.33
N ILE A 37 -4.05 10.72 5.66
CA ILE A 37 -2.68 10.74 6.20
C ILE A 37 -2.64 11.55 7.50
N CYS A 38 -3.29 12.71 7.49
CA CYS A 38 -3.36 13.57 8.68
C CYS A 38 -4.13 12.90 9.81
N GLU A 39 -5.28 12.32 9.49
CA GLU A 39 -6.11 11.63 10.47
C GLU A 39 -5.35 10.52 11.18
N LEU A 40 -4.62 9.71 10.42
CA LEU A 40 -3.84 8.60 10.97
C LEU A 40 -2.57 9.07 11.69
N GLY A 41 -2.04 10.21 11.31
CA GLY A 41 -0.78 10.70 11.87
C GLY A 41 0.42 9.94 11.37
N LEU A 42 0.54 9.79 10.06
CA LEU A 42 1.66 9.07 9.48
C LEU A 42 2.95 9.88 9.59
N ILE A 43 4.06 9.18 9.56
CA ILE A 43 5.39 9.79 9.71
C ILE A 43 5.83 10.34 8.36
N GLU A 44 6.02 11.65 8.30
CA GLU A 44 6.53 12.27 7.08
C GLU A 44 8.01 11.95 6.92
N THR A 45 8.39 11.54 5.71
CA THR A 45 9.79 11.32 5.37
C THR A 45 10.35 12.56 4.69
N PRO A 46 11.67 12.72 4.60
CA PRO A 46 12.25 13.86 3.87
C PRO A 46 12.24 13.66 2.36
N TYR A 47 11.55 12.64 1.86
CA TYR A 47 11.61 12.29 0.43
C TYR A 47 10.33 12.72 -0.29
N ASP A 48 10.52 13.23 -1.49
CA ASP A 48 9.46 13.42 -2.47
C ASP A 48 9.71 12.42 -3.59
N VAL A 49 8.64 11.88 -4.14
CA VAL A 49 8.74 10.93 -5.23
C VAL A 49 7.86 11.37 -6.37
N GLU A 50 8.18 10.91 -7.56
CA GLU A 50 7.34 11.14 -8.72
C GLU A 50 6.43 9.94 -8.89
N LEU A 51 5.14 10.20 -8.91
CA LEU A 51 4.11 9.17 -9.04
C LEU A 51 3.54 9.21 -10.45
N THR A 52 3.53 8.07 -11.12
CA THR A 52 2.91 7.95 -12.43
C THR A 52 1.46 7.49 -12.24
N LEU A 53 0.53 8.28 -12.76
CA LEU A 53 -0.89 7.98 -12.64
C LEU A 53 -1.34 7.09 -13.80
N ALA A 54 -2.55 6.52 -13.66
CA ALA A 54 -3.09 5.60 -14.65
C ALA A 54 -3.23 6.22 -16.04
N ASP A 55 -3.44 7.53 -16.12
CA ASP A 55 -3.56 8.25 -17.39
C ASP A 55 -2.20 8.68 -17.97
N GLY A 56 -1.10 8.27 -17.34
CA GLY A 56 0.24 8.58 -17.80
C GLY A 56 0.81 9.88 -17.24
N ARG A 57 0.01 10.70 -16.56
CA ARG A 57 0.50 11.92 -15.93
C ARG A 57 1.42 11.60 -14.77
N ARG A 58 2.31 12.53 -14.48
CA ARG A 58 3.25 12.42 -13.35
C ARG A 58 2.97 13.50 -12.34
N ALA A 59 3.07 13.16 -11.07
CA ALA A 59 2.88 14.09 -9.97
C ALA A 59 4.00 13.92 -8.95
N GLY A 60 4.59 15.03 -8.53
CA GLY A 60 5.54 15.04 -7.43
C GLY A 60 4.76 15.03 -6.11
N VAL A 61 5.00 14.04 -5.27
CA VAL A 61 4.23 13.86 -4.06
C VAL A 61 5.15 13.56 -2.88
N LYS A 62 4.66 13.88 -1.68
CA LYS A 62 5.37 13.55 -0.45
C LYS A 62 5.22 12.09 -0.11
N LEU A 63 6.24 11.54 0.52
CA LEU A 63 6.28 10.15 0.93
C LEU A 63 6.23 10.06 2.45
N TYR A 64 5.37 9.18 2.96
CA TYR A 64 5.20 8.93 4.39
C TYR A 64 5.51 7.49 4.69
N LEU A 65 5.81 7.20 5.94
CA LEU A 65 6.06 5.85 6.42
C LEU A 65 4.93 5.42 7.34
N ALA A 66 4.47 4.20 7.16
CA ALA A 66 3.44 3.61 8.01
C ALA A 66 3.73 2.13 8.18
N GLU A 67 3.09 1.54 9.19
CA GLU A 67 3.00 0.10 9.30
C GLU A 67 1.65 -0.32 8.77
N VAL A 68 1.62 -1.35 7.94
CA VAL A 68 0.39 -1.85 7.33
C VAL A 68 0.21 -3.32 7.61
N GLU A 69 -1.03 -3.75 7.56
CA GLU A 69 -1.38 -5.13 7.83
C GLU A 69 -2.40 -5.61 6.82
N VAL A 70 -2.10 -6.74 6.17
CA VAL A 70 -3.00 -7.39 5.22
C VAL A 70 -3.09 -8.85 5.59
N LYS A 71 -4.31 -9.31 5.89
CA LYS A 71 -4.57 -10.71 6.25
C LYS A 71 -3.63 -11.22 7.34
N GLY A 72 -3.43 -10.39 8.35
CA GLY A 72 -2.60 -10.76 9.50
C GLY A 72 -1.10 -10.58 9.31
N ARG A 73 -0.63 -10.22 8.12
CA ARG A 73 0.78 -9.94 7.88
C ARG A 73 1.04 -8.47 8.03
N ARG A 74 2.02 -8.12 8.84
CA ARG A 74 2.37 -6.74 9.14
C ARG A 74 3.75 -6.42 8.59
N GLY A 75 3.91 -5.19 8.14
CA GLY A 75 5.19 -4.71 7.69
C GLY A 75 5.18 -3.22 7.39
N PRO A 76 6.36 -2.63 7.20
CA PRO A 76 6.43 -1.22 6.86
C PRO A 76 6.02 -0.99 5.42
N ALA A 77 5.47 0.19 5.16
CA ALA A 77 5.12 0.59 3.81
C ALA A 77 5.29 2.08 3.65
N PHE A 78 5.67 2.48 2.45
CA PHE A 78 5.71 3.88 2.09
C PHE A 78 4.36 4.28 1.49
N ILE A 79 3.89 5.43 1.91
CA ILE A 79 2.59 5.96 1.52
C ILE A 79 2.82 7.24 0.74
N ALA A 80 2.34 7.30 -0.48
CA ALA A 80 2.40 8.51 -1.30
C ALA A 80 1.15 9.34 -1.06
N GLU A 81 1.33 10.63 -0.89
CA GLU A 81 0.23 11.57 -0.64
C GLU A 81 -0.30 12.11 -1.96
N LEU A 82 -1.53 11.79 -2.28
CA LEU A 82 -2.20 12.32 -3.46
C LEU A 82 -3.69 12.34 -3.21
N ASP A 83 -4.34 13.42 -3.58
CA ASP A 83 -5.78 13.52 -3.46
C ASP A 83 -6.43 12.53 -4.44
N THR A 84 -7.00 11.48 -3.88
CA THR A 84 -7.64 10.41 -4.64
C THR A 84 -8.95 10.04 -3.95
N PRO A 85 -10.02 9.77 -4.72
CA PRO A 85 -11.30 9.40 -4.12
C PRO A 85 -11.26 8.03 -3.46
N THR A 86 -10.36 7.15 -3.89
CA THR A 86 -10.26 5.80 -3.36
C THR A 86 -8.79 5.52 -3.03
N PRO A 87 -8.49 4.97 -1.85
CA PRO A 87 -7.12 4.54 -1.55
C PRO A 87 -6.63 3.53 -2.58
N LEU A 88 -5.38 3.67 -2.98
CA LEU A 88 -4.76 2.78 -3.97
C LEU A 88 -3.69 1.93 -3.31
N LEU A 89 -3.68 0.66 -3.64
CA LEU A 89 -2.68 -0.28 -3.13
C LEU A 89 -1.78 -0.71 -4.28
N GLY A 90 -0.57 -0.20 -4.27
CA GLY A 90 0.41 -0.54 -5.29
C GLY A 90 0.84 -1.98 -5.17
N VAL A 91 1.10 -2.61 -6.30
CA VAL A 91 1.45 -4.02 -6.36
C VAL A 91 2.74 -4.30 -5.59
N TYR A 92 3.68 -3.38 -5.62
CA TYR A 92 4.93 -3.54 -4.89
C TYR A 92 4.71 -3.66 -3.39
N ALA A 93 3.78 -2.88 -2.84
CA ALA A 93 3.47 -2.95 -1.42
C ALA A 93 2.89 -4.32 -1.04
N LEU A 94 2.06 -4.90 -1.89
CA LEU A 94 1.57 -6.27 -1.68
C LEU A 94 2.69 -7.29 -1.71
N GLU A 95 3.60 -7.16 -2.67
CA GLU A 95 4.70 -8.11 -2.81
C GLU A 95 5.63 -8.09 -1.60
N THR A 96 5.86 -6.91 -1.02
CA THR A 96 6.69 -6.81 0.19
C THR A 96 6.08 -7.51 1.39
N LEU A 97 4.76 -7.66 1.39
CA LEU A 97 4.06 -8.43 2.44
C LEU A 97 3.90 -9.90 2.07
N GLY A 98 4.39 -10.31 0.90
CA GLY A 98 4.34 -11.69 0.46
C GLY A 98 3.06 -12.09 -0.25
N PHE A 99 2.39 -11.14 -0.89
CA PHE A 99 1.17 -11.40 -1.65
C PHE A 99 1.31 -10.99 -3.10
N LYS A 100 0.50 -11.61 -3.93
CA LYS A 100 0.25 -11.17 -5.31
C LYS A 100 -1.23 -11.38 -5.61
N VAL A 101 -1.71 -10.75 -6.66
CA VAL A 101 -3.09 -10.90 -7.10
C VAL A 101 -3.15 -12.01 -8.14
N ASP A 102 -4.06 -12.96 -7.95
CA ASP A 102 -4.36 -13.95 -8.97
C ASP A 102 -5.20 -13.27 -10.05
N PRO A 103 -4.70 -13.13 -11.26
CA PRO A 103 -5.44 -12.41 -12.32
C PRO A 103 -6.72 -13.12 -12.75
N ARG A 104 -6.87 -14.39 -12.46
CA ARG A 104 -8.07 -15.14 -12.82
C ARG A 104 -9.22 -14.89 -11.86
N THR A 105 -8.94 -14.81 -10.58
CA THR A 105 -9.98 -14.70 -9.55
C THR A 105 -10.05 -13.33 -8.92
N GLY A 106 -8.99 -12.53 -9.00
CA GLY A 106 -8.87 -11.27 -8.30
C GLY A 106 -8.52 -11.42 -6.83
N ASP A 107 -8.32 -12.65 -6.36
CA ASP A 107 -7.99 -12.91 -4.96
C ASP A 107 -6.50 -12.76 -4.69
N LEU A 108 -6.16 -12.54 -3.43
CA LEU A 108 -4.77 -12.52 -3.01
C LEU A 108 -4.23 -13.93 -2.88
N GLU A 109 -3.02 -14.11 -3.36
CA GLU A 109 -2.31 -15.37 -3.30
C GLU A 109 -1.01 -15.15 -2.55
N GLU A 110 -0.67 -16.05 -1.65
CA GLU A 110 0.57 -15.94 -0.89
C GLU A 110 1.76 -16.36 -1.74
N ILE A 111 2.75 -15.49 -1.82
CA ILE A 111 4.01 -15.81 -2.48
C ILE A 111 4.88 -16.64 -1.55
N SER A 112 4.84 -16.31 -0.25
CA SER A 112 5.56 -17.04 0.77
C SER A 112 4.55 -17.51 1.84
N PRO A 113 4.19 -18.81 1.84
CA PRO A 113 3.11 -19.29 2.71
C PRO A 113 3.34 -19.03 4.20
N GLU A 114 4.58 -18.99 4.62
CA GLU A 114 4.90 -18.81 6.03
C GLU A 114 5.10 -17.34 6.40
N GLY A 115 4.90 -16.43 5.44
CA GLY A 115 5.22 -15.04 5.66
C GLY A 115 6.70 -14.81 5.93
N GLY A 116 7.51 -15.85 5.71
CA GLY A 116 8.90 -15.86 6.11
C GLY A 116 9.88 -15.49 5.03
N TYR A 117 9.42 -15.02 3.90
CA TYR A 117 10.30 -14.69 2.79
C TYR A 117 11.41 -13.74 3.22
N LEU A 118 11.06 -12.65 3.86
CA LEU A 118 12.05 -11.69 4.35
C LEU A 118 12.85 -12.26 5.51
N LEU A 119 12.22 -13.05 6.36
CA LEU A 119 12.91 -13.69 7.47
C LEU A 119 13.93 -14.69 6.98
N SER A 120 13.64 -15.39 5.89
CA SER A 120 14.60 -16.32 5.28
C SER A 120 15.86 -15.61 4.80
N LEU A 121 15.73 -14.39 4.32
CA LEU A 121 16.86 -13.59 3.89
C LEU A 121 17.68 -13.05 5.06
N LEU A 122 17.04 -12.85 6.20
CA LEU A 122 17.67 -12.31 7.40
C LEU A 122 18.22 -13.42 8.30
N GLY A 123 17.59 -14.56 8.24
CA GLY A 123 17.99 -15.72 9.01
C GLY A 123 18.89 -16.61 8.25
#